data_14f148cc036baa6be190d884a3f8c534
#
_entry.id   14f148cc036baa6be190d884a3f8c534
#
_cell.length_a   1.000
_cell.length_b   1.000
_cell.length_c   1.000
_cell.angle_alpha   90.00
_cell.angle_beta   90.00
_cell.angle_gamma   90.00
#
_symmetry.space_group_name_H-M   'P 1'
#
loop_
_entity.id
_entity.type
_entity.pdbx_description
1 polymer ?
#
loop_
_entity_poly.entity_id
_entity_poly.type
_entity_poly.pdbx_seq_one_letter_code
_entity_poly.pdbx_strand_id
1 'polypeptide(L)'
;GSSVCTPSRAAFMTGCYPARVSMEISGTRRPVIQPVAQKGLAPGETTIAEVLKTKDYATMCIGKWHLGDQPQFLPTRQGFDSWLGVPYSEDMIATTAPRLGEMWPPVPLVRNETVIEAPVDPDILTKRYTEEAIRFIKEQKDSPFFLYLPHAVPGSSTEAFASKEFRERSQNGVYGACIEELDWSMGEILDCLKEEGIDENTLVVWTSDN
;
A
#
# COMPACT_ATOMS: atom_id res chain seq x y z
N GLY A 1 1.99 15.89 -3.33
CA GLY A 1 2.82 14.76 -3.64
C GLY A 1 3.65 14.91 -4.90
N SER A 2 3.82 13.85 -5.58
CA SER A 2 4.55 13.76 -6.85
C SER A 2 3.69 12.97 -7.85
N SER A 3 4.05 13.00 -9.13
CA SER A 3 3.34 12.28 -10.20
C SER A 3 3.63 10.77 -10.26
N VAL A 4 4.40 10.22 -9.30
CA VAL A 4 4.76 8.80 -9.24
C VAL A 4 4.86 8.30 -7.80
N CYS A 5 4.68 6.98 -7.62
CA CYS A 5 4.42 6.31 -6.34
C CYS A 5 5.46 6.61 -5.24
N THR A 6 6.73 6.26 -5.43
CA THR A 6 7.76 6.36 -4.37
C THR A 6 7.87 7.77 -3.77
N PRO A 7 8.10 8.83 -4.55
CA PRO A 7 8.21 10.16 -3.95
C PRO A 7 6.90 10.67 -3.36
N SER A 8 5.75 10.34 -3.95
CA SER A 8 4.45 10.75 -3.39
C SER A 8 4.19 10.08 -2.04
N ARG A 9 4.45 8.78 -1.94
CA ARG A 9 4.30 8.02 -0.68
C ARG A 9 5.28 8.49 0.39
N ALA A 10 6.52 8.83 0.01
CA ALA A 10 7.49 9.41 0.95
C ALA A 10 7.00 10.75 1.50
N ALA A 11 6.47 11.62 0.64
CA ALA A 11 5.90 12.90 1.08
C ALA A 11 4.70 12.69 2.02
N PHE A 12 3.83 11.73 1.71
CA PHE A 12 2.68 11.40 2.55
C PHE A 12 3.10 10.88 3.93
N MET A 13 4.07 9.97 3.98
CA MET A 13 4.53 9.39 5.25
C MET A 13 5.27 10.39 6.14
N THR A 14 6.04 11.33 5.56
CA THR A 14 6.96 12.20 6.31
C THR A 14 6.49 13.65 6.42
N GLY A 15 5.50 14.07 5.62
CA GLY A 15 5.13 15.48 5.48
C GLY A 15 6.21 16.35 4.83
N CYS A 16 7.25 15.75 4.24
CA CYS A 16 8.38 16.43 3.64
C CYS A 16 8.33 16.40 2.11
N TYR A 17 8.97 17.36 1.46
CA TYR A 17 9.25 17.22 0.03
C TYR A 17 10.14 16.01 -0.22
N PRO A 18 9.86 15.20 -1.25
CA PRO A 18 10.62 13.97 -1.54
C PRO A 18 12.12 14.17 -1.65
N ALA A 19 12.56 15.31 -2.22
CA ALA A 19 13.96 15.68 -2.32
C ALA A 19 14.67 15.78 -0.95
N ARG A 20 13.94 16.29 0.06
CA ARG A 20 14.48 16.46 1.42
C ARG A 20 14.80 15.13 2.09
N VAL A 21 13.99 14.11 1.82
CA VAL A 21 14.14 12.76 2.39
C VAL A 21 14.83 11.79 1.41
N SER A 22 15.50 12.33 0.39
CA SER A 22 16.23 11.58 -0.64
C SER A 22 15.37 10.57 -1.41
N MET A 23 14.06 10.79 -1.47
CA MET A 23 13.11 9.92 -2.17
C MET A 23 12.63 10.51 -3.50
N GLU A 24 13.23 11.60 -3.95
CA GLU A 24 13.07 12.09 -5.31
C GLU A 24 13.78 11.18 -6.32
N ILE A 25 13.40 11.34 -7.59
CA ILE A 25 13.87 10.47 -8.67
C ILE A 25 14.95 11.17 -9.50
N SER A 26 15.31 12.38 -9.15
CA SER A 26 16.28 13.14 -9.90
C SER A 26 17.60 12.40 -10.03
N GLY A 27 18.09 12.31 -11.27
CA GLY A 27 19.37 11.68 -11.59
C GLY A 27 19.32 10.17 -11.90
N THR A 28 18.15 9.52 -11.80
CA THR A 28 17.98 8.15 -12.26
C THR A 28 17.04 8.08 -13.47
N ARG A 29 17.23 7.07 -14.32
CA ARG A 29 16.28 6.80 -15.43
C ARG A 29 14.97 6.16 -14.94
N ARG A 30 14.83 5.92 -13.64
CA ARG A 30 13.75 5.18 -13.03
C ARG A 30 12.97 6.06 -12.07
N PRO A 31 11.69 6.22 -12.33
CA PRO A 31 10.85 7.15 -11.56
C PRO A 31 10.44 6.64 -10.19
N VAL A 32 10.68 5.39 -9.84
CA VAL A 32 10.33 4.78 -8.55
C VAL A 32 11.39 3.76 -8.14
N ILE A 33 11.41 3.40 -6.86
CA ILE A 33 12.26 2.31 -6.36
C ILE A 33 11.88 1.00 -7.05
N GLN A 34 12.88 0.29 -7.53
CA GLN A 34 12.70 -1.00 -8.18
C GLN A 34 12.83 -2.15 -7.15
N PRO A 35 12.34 -3.36 -7.47
CA PRO A 35 12.58 -4.54 -6.64
C PRO A 35 14.06 -4.75 -6.35
N VAL A 36 14.37 -5.23 -5.14
CA VAL A 36 15.72 -5.50 -4.61
C VAL A 36 16.67 -4.29 -4.56
N ALA A 37 16.13 -3.09 -4.65
CA ALA A 37 16.92 -1.87 -4.55
C ALA A 37 17.53 -1.72 -3.15
N GLN A 38 18.78 -1.23 -3.10
CA GLN A 38 19.47 -0.92 -1.83
C GLN A 38 19.04 0.43 -1.25
N LYS A 39 18.02 1.06 -1.82
CA LYS A 39 17.47 2.36 -1.43
C LYS A 39 16.06 2.20 -0.86
N GLY A 40 15.75 2.99 0.15
CA GLY A 40 14.43 3.11 0.75
C GLY A 40 14.32 4.37 1.59
N LEU A 41 13.18 4.60 2.21
CA LEU A 41 12.99 5.67 3.18
C LEU A 41 13.94 5.45 4.35
N ALA A 42 14.81 6.43 4.60
CA ALA A 42 15.83 6.29 5.62
C ALA A 42 15.20 6.09 7.02
N PRO A 43 15.69 5.15 7.84
CA PRO A 43 15.14 4.89 9.17
C PRO A 43 15.21 6.06 10.15
N GLY A 44 15.96 7.12 9.80
CA GLY A 44 16.04 8.35 10.60
C GLY A 44 14.98 9.39 10.24
N GLU A 45 14.17 9.16 9.22
CA GLU A 45 13.06 10.04 8.87
C GLU A 45 11.84 9.72 9.74
N THR A 46 11.22 10.76 10.29
CA THR A 46 10.03 10.58 11.13
C THR A 46 8.78 10.44 10.25
N THR A 47 8.04 9.38 10.46
CA THR A 47 6.78 9.10 9.75
C THR A 47 5.57 9.49 10.58
N ILE A 48 4.41 9.67 9.91
CA ILE A 48 3.12 9.87 10.58
C ILE A 48 2.80 8.71 11.54
N ALA A 49 3.14 7.48 11.19
CA ALA A 49 2.92 6.32 12.05
C ALA A 49 3.74 6.41 13.35
N GLU A 50 5.01 6.79 13.27
CA GLU A 50 5.85 7.01 14.45
C GLU A 50 5.33 8.14 15.34
N VAL A 51 4.87 9.24 14.74
CA VAL A 51 4.26 10.35 15.50
C VAL A 51 3.02 9.89 16.26
N LEU A 52 2.13 9.15 15.58
CA LEU A 52 0.89 8.66 16.19
C LEU A 52 1.14 7.60 17.29
N LYS A 53 2.18 6.78 17.14
CA LYS A 53 2.61 5.87 18.23
C LYS A 53 2.99 6.60 19.51
N THR A 54 3.49 7.83 19.45
CA THR A 54 3.75 8.63 20.67
C THR A 54 2.48 9.04 21.41
N LYS A 55 1.31 8.77 20.81
CA LYS A 55 -0.03 9.02 21.35
C LYS A 55 -0.82 7.72 21.55
N ASP A 56 -0.12 6.60 21.67
CA ASP A 56 -0.67 5.28 21.94
C ASP A 56 -1.62 4.76 20.84
N TYR A 57 -1.47 5.24 19.59
CA TYR A 57 -2.21 4.68 18.46
C TYR A 57 -1.66 3.30 18.08
N ALA A 58 -2.54 2.32 17.96
CA ALA A 58 -2.23 1.09 17.24
C ALA A 58 -2.07 1.39 15.75
N THR A 59 -1.00 0.91 15.11
CA THR A 59 -0.67 1.32 13.74
C THR A 59 -0.56 0.12 12.81
N MET A 60 -1.27 0.15 11.68
CA MET A 60 -1.20 -0.91 10.67
C MET A 60 -1.09 -0.33 9.26
N CYS A 61 -0.17 -0.91 8.47
CA CYS A 61 -0.09 -0.70 7.03
C CYS A 61 -0.69 -1.92 6.33
N ILE A 62 -1.63 -1.71 5.38
CA ILE A 62 -2.18 -2.79 4.56
C ILE A 62 -2.11 -2.39 3.10
N GLY A 63 -1.26 -3.06 2.31
CA GLY A 63 -1.15 -2.81 0.88
C GLY A 63 0.28 -2.51 0.41
N LYS A 64 0.37 -1.75 -0.66
CA LYS A 64 1.61 -1.42 -1.37
C LYS A 64 2.44 -0.39 -0.59
N TRP A 65 3.64 -0.78 -0.17
CA TRP A 65 4.57 0.11 0.54
C TRP A 65 5.32 1.07 -0.39
N HIS A 66 6.16 0.55 -1.25
CA HIS A 66 6.94 1.23 -2.29
C HIS A 66 7.94 2.29 -1.76
N LEU A 67 8.42 2.10 -0.53
CA LEU A 67 9.44 2.95 0.11
C LEU A 67 10.71 2.16 0.51
N GLY A 68 10.94 1.01 -0.14
CA GLY A 68 12.08 0.12 0.05
C GLY A 68 11.65 -1.27 0.51
N ASP A 69 12.32 -2.29 -0.02
CA ASP A 69 12.04 -3.71 0.22
C ASP A 69 13.11 -4.41 1.05
N GLN A 70 14.20 -3.70 1.40
CA GLN A 70 15.18 -4.26 2.32
C GLN A 70 14.66 -4.18 3.76
N PRO A 71 15.07 -5.10 4.66
CA PRO A 71 14.51 -5.22 6.01
C PRO A 71 14.44 -3.91 6.79
N GLN A 72 15.46 -3.05 6.69
CA GLN A 72 15.52 -1.78 7.40
C GLN A 72 14.53 -0.72 6.93
N PHE A 73 13.89 -0.93 5.75
CA PHE A 73 12.96 0.02 5.14
C PHE A 73 11.50 -0.42 5.21
N LEU A 74 11.23 -1.62 5.74
CA LEU A 74 9.87 -2.16 5.80
C LEU A 74 8.96 -1.33 6.73
N PRO A 75 7.64 -1.36 6.54
CA PRO A 75 6.70 -0.61 7.37
C PRO A 75 6.89 -0.80 8.87
N THR A 76 7.22 -2.02 9.31
CA THR A 76 7.48 -2.35 10.72
C THR A 76 8.72 -1.65 11.31
N ARG A 77 9.57 -1.07 10.44
CA ARG A 77 10.74 -0.25 10.83
C ARG A 77 10.49 1.23 10.64
N GLN A 78 9.26 1.61 10.25
CA GLN A 78 8.82 2.96 9.93
C GLN A 78 7.56 3.35 10.74
N GLY A 79 7.43 2.79 11.96
CA GLY A 79 6.39 3.16 12.91
C GLY A 79 5.13 2.31 12.89
N PHE A 80 4.97 1.36 11.97
CA PHE A 80 3.82 0.45 11.97
C PHE A 80 4.07 -0.77 12.88
N ASP A 81 3.08 -1.11 13.71
CA ASP A 81 3.10 -2.31 14.54
C ASP A 81 2.97 -3.58 13.71
N SER A 82 2.21 -3.50 12.62
CA SER A 82 2.02 -4.61 11.71
C SER A 82 1.84 -4.15 10.25
N TRP A 83 2.12 -5.07 9.34
CA TRP A 83 1.98 -4.87 7.90
C TRP A 83 1.53 -6.15 7.20
N LEU A 84 0.60 -5.99 6.26
CA LEU A 84 0.28 -6.99 5.24
C LEU A 84 0.29 -6.30 3.88
N GLY A 85 1.15 -6.72 2.94
CA GLY A 85 1.15 -6.06 1.64
C GLY A 85 2.29 -6.47 0.73
N VAL A 86 2.42 -5.72 -0.36
CA VAL A 86 3.50 -5.87 -1.34
C VAL A 86 4.54 -4.76 -1.18
N PRO A 87 5.84 -5.08 -1.26
CA PRO A 87 6.90 -4.11 -0.98
C PRO A 87 7.10 -3.08 -2.09
N TYR A 88 6.65 -3.36 -3.31
CA TYR A 88 6.72 -2.50 -4.49
C TYR A 88 5.43 -2.64 -5.32
N SER A 89 5.42 -2.19 -6.58
CA SER A 89 4.21 -2.24 -7.41
C SER A 89 3.89 -3.68 -7.83
N GLU A 90 2.62 -4.02 -7.84
CA GLU A 90 2.07 -5.31 -8.26
C GLU A 90 2.36 -5.66 -9.72
N ASP A 91 2.57 -4.63 -10.55
CA ASP A 91 2.93 -4.74 -11.97
C ASP A 91 4.45 -4.92 -12.21
N MET A 92 5.26 -4.89 -11.15
CA MET A 92 6.70 -5.16 -11.23
C MET A 92 6.98 -6.66 -11.26
N ILE A 93 6.42 -7.32 -12.25
CA ILE A 93 6.52 -8.77 -12.48
C ILE A 93 7.62 -9.11 -13.51
N ALA A 94 7.98 -10.37 -13.58
CA ALA A 94 9.04 -10.86 -14.48
C ALA A 94 8.82 -10.50 -15.96
N THR A 95 7.56 -10.32 -16.39
CA THR A 95 7.24 -9.91 -17.78
C THR A 95 7.59 -8.46 -18.10
N THR A 96 7.67 -7.58 -17.10
CA THR A 96 8.11 -6.19 -17.27
C THR A 96 9.62 -6.03 -17.12
N ALA A 97 10.27 -6.89 -16.35
CA ALA A 97 11.72 -6.88 -16.13
C ALA A 97 12.56 -6.98 -17.41
N PRO A 98 12.22 -7.83 -18.41
CA PRO A 98 13.02 -7.95 -19.64
C PRO A 98 13.17 -6.66 -20.43
N ARG A 99 12.23 -5.72 -20.31
CA ARG A 99 12.32 -4.41 -20.96
C ARG A 99 13.49 -3.57 -20.43
N LEU A 100 13.93 -3.87 -19.22
CA LEU A 100 14.99 -3.18 -18.51
C LEU A 100 16.29 -4.01 -18.43
N GLY A 101 16.27 -5.24 -18.96
CA GLY A 101 17.41 -6.17 -18.90
C GLY A 101 17.68 -6.71 -17.48
N GLU A 102 16.69 -6.70 -16.60
CA GLU A 102 16.79 -7.16 -15.21
C GLU A 102 15.88 -8.35 -14.96
N MET A 103 16.31 -9.23 -14.06
CA MET A 103 15.45 -10.28 -13.51
C MET A 103 14.93 -9.84 -12.14
N TRP A 104 13.62 -9.56 -12.06
CA TRP A 104 12.96 -9.28 -10.79
C TRP A 104 12.45 -10.57 -10.16
N PRO A 105 12.47 -10.66 -8.83
CA PRO A 105 11.84 -11.78 -8.15
C PRO A 105 10.31 -11.73 -8.35
N PRO A 106 9.62 -12.88 -8.15
CA PRO A 106 8.17 -12.89 -8.08
C PRO A 106 7.68 -11.89 -7.02
N VAL A 107 6.60 -11.14 -7.31
CA VAL A 107 6.03 -10.18 -6.35
C VAL A 107 5.56 -10.93 -5.11
N PRO A 108 6.11 -10.63 -3.92
CA PRO A 108 5.72 -11.32 -2.70
C PRO A 108 4.54 -10.63 -2.03
N LEU A 109 3.71 -11.41 -1.36
CA LEU A 109 2.90 -10.91 -0.24
C LEU A 109 3.67 -11.12 1.04
N VAL A 110 3.80 -10.05 1.80
CA VAL A 110 4.59 -10.04 3.03
C VAL A 110 3.67 -9.74 4.22
N ARG A 111 3.84 -10.50 5.30
CA ARG A 111 3.26 -10.18 6.61
C ARG A 111 4.41 -9.80 7.54
N ASN A 112 4.41 -8.54 7.97
CA ASN A 112 5.49 -7.93 8.74
C ASN A 112 6.85 -8.01 8.01
N GLU A 113 7.69 -8.97 8.36
CA GLU A 113 9.00 -9.17 7.73
C GLU A 113 9.11 -10.55 7.06
N THR A 114 7.99 -11.29 6.96
CA THR A 114 7.96 -12.66 6.42
C THR A 114 7.19 -12.71 5.10
N VAL A 115 7.81 -13.23 4.06
CA VAL A 115 7.13 -13.58 2.81
C VAL A 115 6.19 -14.76 3.08
N ILE A 116 4.90 -14.56 2.87
CA ILE A 116 3.87 -15.58 3.07
C ILE A 116 3.36 -16.20 1.77
N GLU A 117 3.61 -15.52 0.64
CA GLU A 117 3.23 -15.98 -0.70
C GLU A 117 4.13 -15.35 -1.75
N ALA A 118 4.60 -16.09 -2.77
CA ALA A 118 5.33 -15.56 -3.92
C ALA A 118 5.30 -16.57 -5.09
N PRO A 119 4.82 -16.17 -6.29
CA PRO A 119 4.19 -14.89 -6.59
C PRO A 119 2.83 -14.77 -5.90
N VAL A 120 2.47 -13.56 -5.49
CA VAL A 120 1.10 -13.27 -5.05
C VAL A 120 0.18 -13.15 -6.27
N ASP A 121 -1.06 -13.59 -6.13
CA ASP A 121 -2.10 -13.32 -7.13
C ASP A 121 -2.61 -11.87 -6.95
N PRO A 122 -2.35 -10.97 -7.91
CA PRO A 122 -2.76 -9.58 -7.78
C PRO A 122 -4.28 -9.38 -7.88
N ASP A 123 -4.99 -10.31 -8.51
CA ASP A 123 -6.45 -10.22 -8.72
C ASP A 123 -7.25 -10.33 -7.40
N ILE A 124 -6.66 -10.87 -6.35
CA ILE A 124 -7.35 -11.04 -5.06
C ILE A 124 -6.84 -10.08 -3.96
N LEU A 125 -5.90 -9.20 -4.28
CA LEU A 125 -5.27 -8.32 -3.28
C LEU A 125 -6.27 -7.35 -2.65
N THR A 126 -7.13 -6.72 -3.43
CA THR A 126 -8.13 -5.76 -2.92
C THR A 126 -9.02 -6.40 -1.87
N LYS A 127 -9.54 -7.60 -2.15
CA LYS A 127 -10.36 -8.35 -1.21
C LYS A 127 -9.60 -8.70 0.07
N ARG A 128 -8.38 -9.24 -0.06
CA ARG A 128 -7.53 -9.61 1.10
C ARG A 128 -7.20 -8.42 1.98
N TYR A 129 -6.94 -7.26 1.39
CA TYR A 129 -6.66 -6.03 2.11
C TYR A 129 -7.90 -5.51 2.83
N THR A 130 -9.07 -5.61 2.20
CA THR A 130 -10.35 -5.23 2.81
C THR A 130 -10.66 -6.11 4.03
N GLU A 131 -10.55 -7.43 3.88
CA GLU A 131 -10.77 -8.39 4.98
C GLU A 131 -9.81 -8.13 6.16
N GLU A 132 -8.54 -7.86 5.87
CA GLU A 132 -7.53 -7.55 6.88
C GLU A 132 -7.80 -6.20 7.56
N ALA A 133 -8.25 -5.18 6.81
CA ALA A 133 -8.61 -3.88 7.34
C ALA A 133 -9.81 -3.97 8.30
N ILE A 134 -10.85 -4.69 7.92
CA ILE A 134 -12.03 -4.95 8.76
C ILE A 134 -11.62 -5.68 10.03
N ARG A 135 -10.77 -6.70 9.94
CA ARG A 135 -10.25 -7.42 11.09
C ARG A 135 -9.53 -6.48 12.05
N PHE A 136 -8.61 -5.66 11.54
CA PHE A 136 -7.85 -4.70 12.34
C PHE A 136 -8.77 -3.67 13.02
N ILE A 137 -9.75 -3.11 12.31
CA ILE A 137 -10.73 -2.16 12.87
C ILE A 137 -11.48 -2.79 14.04
N LYS A 138 -11.99 -4.01 13.86
CA LYS A 138 -12.72 -4.74 14.91
C LYS A 138 -11.86 -5.05 16.13
N GLU A 139 -10.59 -5.40 15.92
CA GLU A 139 -9.64 -5.65 17.01
C GLU A 139 -9.25 -4.38 17.78
N GLN A 140 -9.27 -3.20 17.13
CA GLN A 140 -8.79 -1.94 17.70
C GLN A 140 -9.91 -0.94 18.02
N LYS A 141 -11.17 -1.29 17.88
CA LYS A 141 -12.33 -0.39 18.04
C LYS A 141 -12.41 0.36 19.38
N ASP A 142 -11.82 -0.20 20.43
CA ASP A 142 -11.82 0.36 21.79
C ASP A 142 -10.56 1.21 22.09
N SER A 143 -9.69 1.41 21.10
CA SER A 143 -8.42 2.11 21.23
C SER A 143 -8.19 3.04 20.04
N PRO A 144 -7.39 4.10 20.16
CA PRO A 144 -7.03 4.90 19.02
C PRO A 144 -6.19 4.07 18.04
N PHE A 145 -6.50 4.16 16.74
CA PHE A 145 -5.74 3.45 15.71
C PHE A 145 -5.46 4.31 14.48
N PHE A 146 -4.41 3.96 13.78
CA PHE A 146 -4.06 4.47 12.47
C PHE A 146 -3.92 3.33 11.47
N LEU A 147 -4.83 3.29 10.52
CA LEU A 147 -4.79 2.36 9.40
C LEU A 147 -4.36 3.12 8.14
N TYR A 148 -3.21 2.77 7.61
CA TYR A 148 -2.77 3.19 6.27
C TYR A 148 -3.06 2.05 5.30
N LEU A 149 -4.04 2.27 4.39
CA LEU A 149 -4.51 1.27 3.44
C LEU A 149 -4.18 1.69 1.99
N PRO A 150 -2.93 1.66 1.58
CA PRO A 150 -2.53 1.94 0.21
C PRO A 150 -2.81 0.74 -0.68
N HIS A 151 -3.98 0.69 -1.30
CA HIS A 151 -4.28 -0.36 -2.28
C HIS A 151 -3.17 -0.47 -3.33
N ALA A 152 -2.91 -1.70 -3.80
CA ALA A 152 -1.92 -1.94 -4.85
C ALA A 152 -2.42 -1.44 -6.21
N VAL A 153 -3.72 -1.51 -6.42
CA VAL A 153 -4.44 -1.13 -7.65
C VAL A 153 -5.07 0.27 -7.53
N PRO A 154 -5.46 0.95 -8.61
CA PRO A 154 -5.55 0.46 -9.99
C PRO A 154 -4.22 0.37 -10.74
N GLY A 155 -3.10 0.90 -10.22
CA GLY A 155 -1.79 0.82 -10.85
C GLY A 155 -1.76 1.37 -12.27
N SER A 156 -1.23 0.60 -13.22
CA SER A 156 -1.28 0.93 -14.64
C SER A 156 -2.62 0.55 -15.26
N SER A 157 -3.19 1.44 -16.09
CA SER A 157 -4.42 1.14 -16.83
C SER A 157 -4.28 -0.01 -17.84
N THR A 158 -3.05 -0.39 -18.20
CA THR A 158 -2.76 -1.50 -19.12
C THR A 158 -2.63 -2.85 -18.41
N GLU A 159 -2.47 -2.84 -17.09
CA GLU A 159 -2.27 -4.02 -16.25
C GLU A 159 -3.11 -3.88 -14.98
N ALA A 160 -4.41 -3.59 -15.16
CA ALA A 160 -5.35 -3.50 -14.06
C ALA A 160 -5.70 -4.91 -13.56
N PHE A 161 -5.77 -5.05 -12.24
CA PHE A 161 -6.09 -6.31 -11.56
C PHE A 161 -7.42 -6.15 -10.81
N ALA A 162 -8.27 -7.15 -10.92
CA ALA A 162 -9.53 -7.21 -10.21
C ALA A 162 -9.96 -8.66 -10.04
N SER A 163 -10.70 -8.96 -8.99
CA SER A 163 -11.22 -10.30 -8.76
C SER A 163 -12.17 -10.73 -9.89
N LYS A 164 -12.28 -12.05 -10.04
CA LYS A 164 -13.15 -12.65 -11.05
C LYS A 164 -14.58 -12.12 -10.97
N GLU A 165 -15.11 -11.99 -9.75
CA GLU A 165 -16.46 -11.48 -9.53
C GLU A 165 -16.67 -10.09 -10.15
N PHE A 166 -15.74 -9.17 -9.90
CA PHE A 166 -15.83 -7.81 -10.45
C PHE A 166 -15.59 -7.77 -11.96
N ARG A 167 -14.68 -8.61 -12.48
CA ARG A 167 -14.48 -8.73 -13.93
C ARG A 167 -15.70 -9.23 -14.68
N GLU A 168 -16.46 -10.15 -14.09
CA GLU A 168 -17.66 -10.73 -14.72
C GLU A 168 -18.86 -9.77 -14.70
N ARG A 169 -18.97 -8.89 -13.70
CA ARG A 169 -20.10 -7.97 -13.57
C ARG A 169 -19.87 -6.60 -14.20
N SER A 170 -18.61 -6.14 -14.29
CA SER A 170 -18.31 -4.82 -14.81
C SER A 170 -18.57 -4.72 -16.30
N GLN A 171 -19.23 -3.61 -16.71
CA GLN A 171 -19.44 -3.27 -18.11
C GLN A 171 -18.32 -2.39 -18.69
N ASN A 172 -17.34 -2.02 -17.86
CA ASN A 172 -16.28 -1.08 -18.20
C ASN A 172 -14.88 -1.75 -18.33
N GLY A 173 -14.86 -3.06 -18.62
CA GLY A 173 -13.64 -3.85 -18.76
C GLY A 173 -12.90 -4.03 -17.44
N VAL A 174 -11.65 -4.53 -17.52
CA VAL A 174 -10.87 -4.88 -16.31
C VAL A 174 -10.54 -3.65 -15.46
N TYR A 175 -10.25 -2.52 -16.07
CA TYR A 175 -9.99 -1.27 -15.33
C TYR A 175 -11.24 -0.80 -14.56
N GLY A 176 -12.42 -0.82 -15.23
CA GLY A 176 -13.68 -0.53 -14.55
C GLY A 176 -13.97 -1.49 -13.40
N ALA A 177 -13.74 -2.78 -13.61
CA ALA A 177 -13.87 -3.79 -12.56
C ALA A 177 -12.98 -3.50 -11.34
N CYS A 178 -11.74 -3.08 -11.60
CA CYS A 178 -10.80 -2.67 -10.55
C CYS A 178 -11.31 -1.47 -9.73
N ILE A 179 -11.83 -0.44 -10.40
CA ILE A 179 -12.39 0.74 -9.72
C ILE A 179 -13.65 0.37 -8.93
N GLU A 180 -14.53 -0.46 -9.50
CA GLU A 180 -15.73 -0.94 -8.81
C GLU A 180 -15.39 -1.79 -7.58
N GLU A 181 -14.29 -2.56 -7.62
CA GLU A 181 -13.82 -3.36 -6.47
C GLU A 181 -13.18 -2.47 -5.39
N LEU A 182 -12.48 -1.40 -5.76
CA LEU A 182 -11.99 -0.40 -4.81
C LEU A 182 -13.13 0.35 -4.12
N ASP A 183 -14.17 0.73 -4.86
CA ASP A 183 -15.36 1.37 -4.31
C ASP A 183 -16.10 0.44 -3.33
N TRP A 184 -16.26 -0.84 -3.71
CA TRP A 184 -16.77 -1.88 -2.81
C TRP A 184 -15.94 -1.98 -1.53
N SER A 185 -14.62 -2.04 -1.65
CA SER A 185 -13.71 -2.11 -0.49
C SER A 185 -13.91 -0.96 0.48
N MET A 186 -14.05 0.26 -0.05
CA MET A 186 -14.34 1.43 0.78
C MET A 186 -15.71 1.32 1.45
N GLY A 187 -16.73 0.86 0.73
CA GLY A 187 -18.06 0.61 1.28
C GLY A 187 -18.02 -0.33 2.49
N GLU A 188 -17.37 -1.50 2.35
CA GLU A 188 -17.22 -2.49 3.42
C GLU A 188 -16.52 -1.91 4.67
N ILE A 189 -15.51 -1.07 4.47
CA ILE A 189 -14.79 -0.41 5.58
C ILE A 189 -15.69 0.61 6.27
N LEU A 190 -16.40 1.45 5.53
CA LEU A 190 -17.30 2.45 6.09
C LEU A 190 -18.47 1.80 6.84
N ASP A 191 -19.01 0.71 6.32
CA ASP A 191 -20.06 -0.05 6.97
C ASP A 191 -19.53 -0.72 8.25
N CYS A 192 -18.33 -1.27 8.25
CA CYS A 192 -17.67 -1.79 9.44
C CYS A 192 -17.52 -0.71 10.55
N LEU A 193 -17.08 0.51 10.19
CA LEU A 193 -16.97 1.60 11.17
C LEU A 193 -18.32 1.93 11.83
N LYS A 194 -19.41 1.95 11.03
CA LYS A 194 -20.78 2.16 11.54
C LYS A 194 -21.24 1.00 12.41
N GLU A 195 -21.04 -0.24 11.97
CA GLU A 195 -21.44 -1.44 12.74
C GLU A 195 -20.75 -1.48 14.10
N GLU A 196 -19.49 -1.06 14.17
CA GLU A 196 -18.73 -0.99 15.42
C GLU A 196 -19.02 0.31 16.22
N GLY A 197 -19.81 1.25 15.68
CA GLY A 197 -20.23 2.48 16.35
C GLY A 197 -19.11 3.50 16.56
N ILE A 198 -18.12 3.51 15.69
CA ILE A 198 -16.93 4.39 15.76
C ILE A 198 -16.80 5.36 14.58
N ASP A 199 -17.73 5.36 13.65
CA ASP A 199 -17.73 6.20 12.46
C ASP A 199 -17.68 7.70 12.77
N GLU A 200 -18.46 8.17 13.75
CA GLU A 200 -18.46 9.57 14.19
C GLU A 200 -17.14 10.01 14.87
N ASN A 201 -16.31 9.06 15.28
CA ASN A 201 -15.02 9.32 15.92
C ASN A 201 -13.82 8.89 15.07
N THR A 202 -14.05 8.58 13.80
CA THR A 202 -13.00 8.13 12.86
C THR A 202 -12.88 9.09 11.67
N LEU A 203 -11.71 9.71 11.51
CA LEU A 203 -11.40 10.48 10.31
C LEU A 203 -11.00 9.52 9.19
N VAL A 204 -11.80 9.47 8.14
CA VAL A 204 -11.49 8.72 6.92
C VAL A 204 -11.01 9.68 5.83
N VAL A 205 -9.83 9.41 5.26
CA VAL A 205 -9.23 10.19 4.17
C VAL A 205 -9.10 9.27 2.96
N TRP A 206 -9.81 9.61 1.88
CA TRP A 206 -9.72 8.92 0.59
C TRP A 206 -8.99 9.81 -0.41
N THR A 207 -7.92 9.29 -1.00
CA THR A 207 -7.12 10.03 -1.97
C THR A 207 -6.35 9.10 -2.90
N SER A 208 -5.91 9.61 -4.04
CA SER A 208 -4.91 8.94 -4.88
C SER A 208 -3.50 9.31 -4.41
N ASP A 209 -2.54 8.42 -4.59
CA ASP A 209 -1.12 8.70 -4.30
C ASP A 209 -0.46 9.56 -5.39
N ASN A 210 -0.94 9.50 -6.63
CA ASN A 210 -0.45 10.32 -7.76
C ASN A 210 -1.47 10.44 -8.91
#